data_3a9036747f579c9d0971fe02f2b4e3c1
#
_entry.id   3a9036747f579c9d0971fe02f2b4e3c1
#
_cell.length_a   1.000
_cell.length_b   1.000
_cell.length_c   1.000
_cell.angle_alpha   90.00
_cell.angle_beta   90.00
_cell.angle_gamma   90.00
#
_symmetry.space_group_name_H-M   'P 1'
#
loop_
_entity.id
_entity.type
_entity.pdbx_description
1 polymer ?
#
loop_
_entity_poly.entity_id
_entity_poly.type
_entity_poly.pdbx_seq_one_letter_code
_entity_poly.pdbx_strand_id
1 'polypeptide(L)'
;MLSKVRVKVYGKINLSLNITGVSGGFHMLDTVVASVSIADIITVRDRLDDKINLIFNADFTPQDNTVIKAVNELRKSFGPFGADIVVDKNLPLAGGMGGSSADAAGVIAALTRLFDFDKRGLNARKVCSAVGADVFYMLSGGYARLKGIGDEITTIDCNREMGLVFICTDGILTSKVYALYDKLGGDRAVDNDLLIRSLINGDKFPLGNMLFRSASSLNDSIKRNAEVLSGLGLTPNMTGSGSTVYAFTDDPIGDANRLREKGLNAFYAFTKPSGIEFL
;
A
#
# COMPACT_ATOMS: atom_id res chain seq x y z
N MET A 1 -24.16 21.20 -3.50
CA MET A 1 -23.27 20.33 -2.75
C MET A 1 -23.31 18.95 -3.40
N LEU A 2 -22.19 18.23 -3.43
CA LEU A 2 -22.18 16.84 -3.90
C LEU A 2 -22.93 15.98 -2.88
N SER A 3 -23.77 15.05 -3.33
CA SER A 3 -24.45 14.08 -2.45
C SER A 3 -23.72 12.74 -2.38
N LYS A 4 -22.73 12.55 -3.28
CA LYS A 4 -21.97 11.29 -3.41
C LYS A 4 -20.59 11.56 -4.01
N VAL A 5 -19.59 10.90 -3.50
CA VAL A 5 -18.23 10.85 -4.05
C VAL A 5 -17.80 9.40 -4.17
N ARG A 6 -17.12 9.06 -5.27
CA ARG A 6 -16.45 7.78 -5.47
C ARG A 6 -14.98 8.03 -5.77
N VAL A 7 -14.11 7.19 -5.21
CA VAL A 7 -12.67 7.29 -5.42
C VAL A 7 -12.06 5.89 -5.49
N LYS A 8 -11.17 5.68 -6.46
CA LYS A 8 -10.23 4.56 -6.46
C LYS A 8 -9.05 4.92 -5.57
N VAL A 9 -8.60 4.00 -4.75
CA VAL A 9 -7.37 4.13 -3.96
C VAL A 9 -6.45 3.00 -4.34
N TYR A 10 -5.32 3.35 -4.92
CA TYR A 10 -4.36 2.40 -5.44
C TYR A 10 -3.55 1.77 -4.30
N GLY A 11 -3.19 0.49 -4.49
CA GLY A 11 -2.22 -0.18 -3.62
C GLY A 11 -0.79 0.29 -3.88
N LYS A 12 0.12 -0.19 -3.06
CA LYS A 12 1.56 0.10 -3.19
C LYS A 12 2.40 -1.16 -3.20
N ILE A 13 3.61 -1.01 -3.75
CA ILE A 13 4.71 -1.95 -3.57
C ILE A 13 5.92 -1.23 -2.99
N ASN A 14 6.79 -1.99 -2.30
CA ASN A 14 8.12 -1.52 -1.93
C ASN A 14 9.12 -2.03 -2.96
N LEU A 15 9.81 -1.13 -3.66
CA LEU A 15 10.94 -1.47 -4.54
C LEU A 15 12.17 -1.84 -3.70
N SER A 16 12.35 -1.14 -2.61
CA SER A 16 13.27 -1.50 -1.52
C SER A 16 12.56 -1.39 -0.18
N LEU A 17 12.99 -2.15 0.80
CA LEU A 17 12.63 -1.95 2.20
C LEU A 17 13.86 -2.19 3.07
N ASN A 18 14.50 -1.08 3.47
CA ASN A 18 15.62 -1.10 4.38
C ASN A 18 15.16 -0.73 5.78
N ILE A 19 15.69 -1.43 6.78
CA ILE A 19 15.56 -1.09 8.21
C ILE A 19 16.88 -0.45 8.63
N THR A 20 16.83 0.81 9.08
CA THR A 20 18.03 1.60 9.39
C THR A 20 18.32 1.70 10.88
N GLY A 21 17.42 1.18 11.72
CA GLY A 21 17.57 1.17 13.17
C GLY A 21 16.23 1.07 13.87
N VAL A 22 16.24 1.31 15.19
CA VAL A 22 15.05 1.36 16.05
C VAL A 22 15.09 2.66 16.85
N SER A 23 13.96 3.37 16.91
CA SER A 23 13.79 4.58 17.72
C SER A 23 12.37 4.65 18.27
N GLY A 24 12.24 4.98 19.56
CA GLY A 24 10.93 5.06 20.21
C GLY A 24 10.11 3.76 20.19
N GLY A 25 10.77 2.60 20.06
CA GLY A 25 10.10 1.30 19.93
C GLY A 25 9.61 0.96 18.52
N PHE A 26 9.90 1.80 17.51
CA PHE A 26 9.56 1.58 16.12
C PHE A 26 10.81 1.34 15.27
N HIS A 27 10.70 0.46 14.28
CA HIS A 27 11.74 0.29 13.26
C HIS A 27 11.76 1.51 12.33
N MET A 28 12.95 2.09 12.18
CA MET A 28 13.19 3.20 11.26
C MET A 28 13.45 2.63 9.87
N LEU A 29 12.79 3.19 8.87
CA LEU A 29 12.80 2.73 7.49
C LEU A 29 13.54 3.70 6.59
N ASP A 30 14.08 3.17 5.50
CA ASP A 30 14.46 3.89 4.30
C ASP A 30 14.03 3.02 3.10
N THR A 31 12.90 3.35 2.51
CA THR A 31 12.21 2.54 1.51
C THR A 31 11.83 3.36 0.29
N VAL A 32 11.95 2.77 -0.90
CA VAL A 32 11.39 3.33 -2.13
C VAL A 32 10.13 2.55 -2.47
N VAL A 33 9.05 3.28 -2.72
CA VAL A 33 7.72 2.73 -2.98
C VAL A 33 7.16 3.22 -4.32
N ALA A 34 6.21 2.47 -4.86
CA ALA A 34 5.43 2.84 -6.03
C ALA A 34 3.96 2.46 -5.86
N SER A 35 3.05 3.32 -6.32
CA SER A 35 1.64 2.95 -6.45
C SER A 35 1.43 1.99 -7.61
N VAL A 36 0.42 1.10 -7.52
CA VAL A 36 0.09 0.10 -8.53
C VAL A 36 -1.40 0.13 -8.88
N SER A 37 -1.77 -0.27 -10.09
CA SER A 37 -3.12 -0.12 -10.66
C SER A 37 -4.22 -0.96 -10.00
N ILE A 38 -3.88 -1.87 -9.07
CA ILE A 38 -4.88 -2.55 -8.23
C ILE A 38 -5.38 -1.56 -7.20
N ALA A 39 -6.70 -1.43 -7.05
CA ALA A 39 -7.29 -0.39 -6.22
C ALA A 39 -8.55 -0.89 -5.52
N ASP A 40 -8.75 -0.46 -4.28
CA ASP A 40 -10.04 -0.50 -3.63
C ASP A 40 -10.89 0.67 -4.10
N ILE A 41 -12.21 0.52 -4.06
CA ILE A 41 -13.14 1.60 -4.43
C ILE A 41 -13.89 2.04 -3.19
N ILE A 42 -13.76 3.31 -2.87
CA ILE A 42 -14.47 3.94 -1.77
C ILE A 42 -15.65 4.74 -2.31
N THR A 43 -16.84 4.47 -1.81
CA THR A 43 -18.04 5.25 -2.11
C THR A 43 -18.53 5.89 -0.83
N VAL A 44 -18.67 7.22 -0.84
CA VAL A 44 -19.20 7.98 0.31
C VAL A 44 -20.43 8.75 -0.13
N ARG A 45 -21.51 8.69 0.66
CA ARG A 45 -22.72 9.48 0.47
C ARG A 45 -22.99 10.30 1.73
N ASP A 46 -23.44 11.54 1.53
CA ASP A 46 -23.90 12.43 2.58
C ASP A 46 -25.15 11.88 3.27
N ARG A 47 -25.25 12.13 4.60
CA ARG A 47 -26.42 11.82 5.42
C ARG A 47 -26.87 13.08 6.14
N LEU A 48 -28.18 13.18 6.36
CA LEU A 48 -28.78 14.30 7.09
C LEU A 48 -28.62 14.17 8.63
N ASP A 49 -28.23 12.98 9.11
CA ASP A 49 -27.94 12.73 10.53
C ASP A 49 -26.40 12.61 10.74
N ASP A 50 -25.98 12.64 11.99
CA ASP A 50 -24.54 12.54 12.33
C ASP A 50 -24.03 11.08 12.39
N LYS A 51 -24.74 10.10 11.80
CA LYS A 51 -24.36 8.70 11.88
C LYS A 51 -23.37 8.33 10.79
N ILE A 52 -22.50 7.38 11.11
CA ILE A 52 -21.63 6.71 10.15
C ILE A 52 -22.15 5.29 9.97
N ASN A 53 -22.48 4.94 8.74
CA ASN A 53 -22.76 3.58 8.32
C ASN A 53 -21.62 3.12 7.44
N LEU A 54 -20.93 2.04 7.82
CA LEU A 54 -19.75 1.51 7.12
C LEU A 54 -20.00 0.08 6.71
N ILE A 55 -19.83 -0.20 5.40
CA ILE A 55 -19.97 -1.51 4.80
C ILE A 55 -18.68 -1.86 4.07
N PHE A 56 -18.12 -3.02 4.35
CA PHE A 56 -17.08 -3.63 3.54
C PHE A 56 -17.71 -4.71 2.66
N ASN A 57 -17.56 -4.60 1.35
CA ASN A 57 -17.90 -5.66 0.41
C ASN A 57 -16.74 -6.67 0.35
N ALA A 58 -16.56 -7.42 1.42
CA ALA A 58 -15.56 -8.46 1.60
C ALA A 58 -16.04 -9.45 2.66
N ASP A 59 -15.50 -10.66 2.64
CA ASP A 59 -15.84 -11.72 3.59
C ASP A 59 -15.32 -11.46 5.03
N PHE A 60 -14.86 -10.25 5.31
CA PHE A 60 -14.29 -9.90 6.59
C PHE A 60 -14.48 -8.41 6.92
N THR A 61 -14.65 -8.11 8.22
CA THR A 61 -14.63 -6.73 8.75
C THR A 61 -13.38 -6.55 9.61
N PRO A 62 -12.53 -5.54 9.33
CA PRO A 62 -11.33 -5.30 10.12
C PRO A 62 -11.65 -5.02 11.60
N GLN A 63 -10.95 -5.70 12.53
CA GLN A 63 -11.10 -5.43 13.98
C GLN A 63 -10.52 -4.06 14.34
N ASP A 64 -9.37 -3.67 13.77
CA ASP A 64 -8.78 -2.34 13.93
C ASP A 64 -9.07 -1.51 12.67
N ASN A 65 -10.21 -0.80 12.70
CA ASN A 65 -10.79 -0.17 11.52
C ASN A 65 -10.19 1.22 11.27
N THR A 66 -9.22 1.28 10.35
CA THR A 66 -8.56 2.54 9.93
C THR A 66 -9.53 3.54 9.30
N VAL A 67 -10.63 3.07 8.69
CA VAL A 67 -11.68 3.94 8.13
C VAL A 67 -12.39 4.70 9.26
N ILE A 68 -12.76 4.02 10.36
CA ILE A 68 -13.38 4.66 11.51
C ILE A 68 -12.41 5.61 12.21
N LYS A 69 -11.11 5.25 12.29
CA LYS A 69 -10.08 6.18 12.80
C LYS A 69 -10.02 7.44 11.94
N ALA A 70 -10.01 7.31 10.61
CA ALA A 70 -10.00 8.44 9.68
C ALA A 70 -11.23 9.37 9.86
N VAL A 71 -12.43 8.79 9.96
CA VAL A 71 -13.66 9.54 10.24
C VAL A 71 -13.55 10.31 11.56
N ASN A 72 -13.07 9.66 12.62
CA ASN A 72 -12.94 10.27 13.94
C ASN A 72 -11.93 11.42 13.93
N GLU A 73 -10.80 11.30 13.22
CA GLU A 73 -9.82 12.39 13.10
C GLU A 73 -10.40 13.59 12.33
N LEU A 74 -11.18 13.35 11.27
CA LEU A 74 -11.89 14.44 10.57
C LEU A 74 -12.94 15.10 11.46
N ARG A 75 -13.70 14.34 12.24
CA ARG A 75 -14.69 14.87 13.19
C ARG A 75 -14.06 15.72 14.30
N LYS A 76 -12.88 15.37 14.78
CA LYS A 76 -12.13 16.20 15.74
C LYS A 76 -11.81 17.59 15.16
N SER A 77 -11.57 17.68 13.86
CA SER A 77 -11.18 18.93 13.18
C SER A 77 -12.38 19.76 12.72
N PHE A 78 -13.49 19.13 12.31
CA PHE A 78 -14.58 19.79 11.59
C PHE A 78 -15.95 19.68 12.25
N GLY A 79 -16.04 18.97 13.38
CA GLY A 79 -17.30 18.68 14.07
C GLY A 79 -18.04 17.45 13.49
N PRO A 80 -19.23 17.15 14.02
CA PRO A 80 -20.02 16.00 13.59
C PRO A 80 -20.52 16.16 12.14
N PHE A 81 -20.56 15.04 11.43
CA PHE A 81 -21.16 14.87 10.09
C PHE A 81 -21.61 13.42 9.93
N GLY A 82 -22.57 13.15 9.06
CA GLY A 82 -23.01 11.79 8.74
C GLY A 82 -22.58 11.34 7.37
N ALA A 83 -22.27 10.06 7.22
CA ALA A 83 -21.94 9.47 5.93
C ALA A 83 -22.27 7.98 5.87
N ASP A 84 -22.76 7.52 4.71
CA ASP A 84 -22.75 6.12 4.31
C ASP A 84 -21.46 5.86 3.54
N ILE A 85 -20.64 4.94 4.03
CA ILE A 85 -19.33 4.59 3.47
C ILE A 85 -19.38 3.13 3.03
N VAL A 86 -19.08 2.88 1.76
CA VAL A 86 -18.92 1.52 1.21
C VAL A 86 -17.50 1.37 0.71
N VAL A 87 -16.85 0.29 1.12
CA VAL A 87 -15.49 -0.10 0.73
C VAL A 87 -15.58 -1.38 -0.09
N ASP A 88 -15.35 -1.27 -1.40
CA ASP A 88 -15.23 -2.42 -2.31
C ASP A 88 -13.78 -2.86 -2.36
N LYS A 89 -13.47 -4.01 -1.71
CA LYS A 89 -12.10 -4.53 -1.56
C LYS A 89 -11.65 -5.30 -2.78
N ASN A 90 -10.52 -4.89 -3.38
CA ASN A 90 -9.80 -5.61 -4.43
C ASN A 90 -8.33 -5.79 -4.10
N LEU A 91 -7.79 -5.00 -3.18
CA LEU A 91 -6.42 -5.19 -2.68
C LEU A 91 -6.33 -6.46 -1.83
N PRO A 92 -5.30 -7.30 -2.03
CA PRO A 92 -5.09 -8.49 -1.23
C PRO A 92 -5.02 -8.18 0.27
N LEU A 93 -5.80 -8.93 1.06
CA LEU A 93 -5.82 -8.79 2.52
C LEU A 93 -4.49 -9.25 3.12
N ALA A 94 -3.91 -8.45 4.01
CA ALA A 94 -2.62 -8.71 4.66
C ALA A 94 -1.48 -9.07 3.68
N GLY A 95 -1.57 -8.61 2.42
CA GLY A 95 -0.59 -8.88 1.37
C GLY A 95 0.61 -7.92 1.32
N GLY A 96 0.76 -6.99 2.26
CA GLY A 96 1.86 -6.01 2.26
C GLY A 96 1.68 -4.85 1.26
N MET A 97 0.51 -4.73 0.62
CA MET A 97 0.19 -3.70 -0.39
C MET A 97 -0.49 -2.45 0.20
N GLY A 98 -0.58 -2.32 1.51
CA GLY A 98 -1.09 -1.15 2.20
C GLY A 98 -2.61 -0.99 2.19
N GLY A 99 -3.39 -2.08 2.05
CA GLY A 99 -4.83 -2.03 1.85
C GLY A 99 -5.61 -1.23 2.91
N SER A 100 -5.34 -1.43 4.20
CA SER A 100 -6.03 -0.69 5.27
C SER A 100 -5.70 0.82 5.26
N SER A 101 -4.47 1.17 4.91
CA SER A 101 -4.05 2.58 4.75
C SER A 101 -4.65 3.21 3.49
N ALA A 102 -4.80 2.42 2.42
CA ALA A 102 -5.51 2.82 1.20
C ALA A 102 -6.98 3.13 1.52
N ASP A 103 -7.68 2.25 2.24
CA ASP A 103 -9.08 2.49 2.63
C ASP A 103 -9.24 3.79 3.42
N ALA A 104 -8.36 4.03 4.40
CA ALA A 104 -8.37 5.26 5.19
C ALA A 104 -8.10 6.51 4.33
N ALA A 105 -7.09 6.45 3.44
CA ALA A 105 -6.76 7.54 2.53
C ALA A 105 -7.93 7.86 1.60
N GLY A 106 -8.59 6.84 1.05
CA GLY A 106 -9.75 7.00 0.19
C GLY A 106 -10.95 7.63 0.90
N VAL A 107 -11.19 7.23 2.12
CA VAL A 107 -12.26 7.83 2.94
C VAL A 107 -11.93 9.29 3.26
N ILE A 108 -10.69 9.62 3.64
CA ILE A 108 -10.25 11.00 3.86
C ILE A 108 -10.46 11.83 2.59
N ALA A 109 -10.01 11.35 1.43
CA ALA A 109 -10.17 12.05 0.16
C ALA A 109 -11.64 12.25 -0.21
N ALA A 110 -12.46 11.21 -0.08
CA ALA A 110 -13.89 11.28 -0.44
C ALA A 110 -14.67 12.22 0.48
N LEU A 111 -14.46 12.15 1.80
CA LEU A 111 -15.11 13.04 2.77
C LEU A 111 -14.63 14.48 2.60
N THR A 112 -13.33 14.69 2.35
CA THR A 112 -12.77 16.02 2.08
C THR A 112 -13.47 16.68 0.89
N ARG A 113 -13.63 15.93 -0.20
CA ARG A 113 -14.31 16.43 -1.40
C ARG A 113 -15.81 16.62 -1.18
N LEU A 114 -16.46 15.72 -0.43
CA LEU A 114 -17.90 15.76 -0.18
C LEU A 114 -18.29 16.98 0.68
N PHE A 115 -17.49 17.29 1.70
CA PHE A 115 -17.77 18.35 2.68
C PHE A 115 -16.91 19.61 2.56
N ASP A 116 -16.13 19.73 1.45
CA ASP A 116 -15.23 20.87 1.19
C ASP A 116 -14.23 21.14 2.34
N PHE A 117 -13.69 20.09 2.99
CA PHE A 117 -12.78 20.27 4.13
C PHE A 117 -11.49 21.01 3.76
N ASP A 118 -11.02 20.95 2.51
CA ASP A 118 -9.86 21.72 2.04
C ASP A 118 -10.09 23.23 2.19
N LYS A 119 -11.28 23.72 1.80
CA LYS A 119 -11.66 25.13 1.97
C LYS A 119 -11.86 25.51 3.45
N ARG A 120 -12.01 24.54 4.33
CA ARG A 120 -12.16 24.71 5.78
C ARG A 120 -10.84 24.54 6.54
N GLY A 121 -9.69 24.49 5.82
CA GLY A 121 -8.36 24.44 6.39
C GLY A 121 -7.90 23.05 6.84
N LEU A 122 -8.25 22.00 6.09
CA LEU A 122 -7.78 20.64 6.37
C LEU A 122 -6.24 20.57 6.34
N ASN A 123 -5.66 20.07 7.43
CA ASN A 123 -4.28 19.60 7.44
C ASN A 123 -4.25 18.08 7.18
N ALA A 124 -4.23 17.72 5.89
CA ALA A 124 -4.28 16.32 5.45
C ALA A 124 -3.14 15.48 6.05
N ARG A 125 -1.91 16.00 6.10
CA ARG A 125 -0.76 15.30 6.71
C ARG A 125 -1.04 14.95 8.17
N LYS A 126 -1.51 15.92 8.98
CA LYS A 126 -1.81 15.70 10.40
C LYS A 126 -2.88 14.63 10.60
N VAL A 127 -3.97 14.69 9.82
CA VAL A 127 -5.06 13.70 9.89
C VAL A 127 -4.55 12.31 9.49
N CYS A 128 -3.85 12.19 8.36
CA CYS A 128 -3.33 10.91 7.88
C CYS A 128 -2.34 10.28 8.88
N SER A 129 -1.39 11.06 9.42
CA SER A 129 -0.40 10.55 10.38
C SER A 129 -1.03 10.07 11.69
N ALA A 130 -2.16 10.64 12.10
CA ALA A 130 -2.90 10.17 13.28
C ALA A 130 -3.62 8.83 13.05
N VAL A 131 -3.86 8.46 11.78
CA VAL A 131 -4.53 7.20 11.40
C VAL A 131 -3.52 6.08 11.18
N GLY A 132 -2.42 6.36 10.46
CA GLY A 132 -1.37 5.37 10.18
C GLY A 132 -0.26 5.95 9.31
N ALA A 133 0.95 5.37 9.42
CA ALA A 133 2.16 5.86 8.77
C ALA A 133 2.04 5.94 7.23
N ASP A 134 1.48 4.90 6.61
CA ASP A 134 1.35 4.82 5.14
C ASP A 134 0.19 5.67 4.57
N VAL A 135 -0.75 6.17 5.42
CA VAL A 135 -2.00 6.80 4.93
C VAL A 135 -1.73 8.05 4.09
N PHE A 136 -0.77 8.87 4.49
CA PHE A 136 -0.46 10.08 3.73
C PHE A 136 0.20 9.76 2.39
N TYR A 137 1.05 8.72 2.34
CA TYR A 137 1.59 8.23 1.07
C TYR A 137 0.47 7.69 0.16
N MET A 138 -0.47 6.89 0.69
CA MET A 138 -1.60 6.38 -0.10
C MET A 138 -2.47 7.48 -0.70
N LEU A 139 -2.56 8.62 -0.05
CA LEU A 139 -3.28 9.78 -0.56
C LEU A 139 -2.55 10.44 -1.74
N SER A 140 -1.24 10.58 -1.66
CA SER A 140 -0.41 11.19 -2.70
C SER A 140 0.00 10.21 -3.80
N GLY A 141 0.52 9.05 -3.42
CA GLY A 141 0.95 7.98 -4.30
C GLY A 141 2.15 8.29 -5.18
N GLY A 142 2.25 7.58 -6.30
CA GLY A 142 3.34 7.67 -7.24
C GLY A 142 4.60 6.96 -6.75
N TYR A 143 5.76 7.37 -7.29
CA TYR A 143 7.05 6.93 -6.78
C TYR A 143 7.49 7.86 -5.65
N ALA A 144 7.92 7.27 -4.54
CA ALA A 144 8.41 8.06 -3.39
C ALA A 144 9.46 7.30 -2.59
N ARG A 145 10.34 8.05 -1.92
CA ARG A 145 11.21 7.55 -0.84
C ARG A 145 10.58 7.90 0.48
N LEU A 146 10.40 6.92 1.34
CA LEU A 146 9.86 7.08 2.68
C LEU A 146 10.96 6.78 3.69
N LYS A 147 11.11 7.66 4.68
CA LYS A 147 12.03 7.50 5.81
C LYS A 147 11.29 7.59 7.15
N GLY A 148 12.04 7.51 8.25
CA GLY A 148 11.46 7.50 9.58
C GLY A 148 10.64 6.24 9.82
N ILE A 149 9.45 6.38 10.37
CA ILE A 149 8.49 5.27 10.51
C ILE A 149 7.63 5.08 9.24
N GLY A 150 8.01 5.71 8.13
CA GLY A 150 7.26 5.77 6.87
C GLY A 150 6.56 7.11 6.63
N ASP A 151 6.79 8.09 7.50
CA ASP A 151 6.10 9.38 7.56
C ASP A 151 6.89 10.54 6.91
N GLU A 152 8.19 10.37 6.68
CA GLU A 152 9.03 11.31 5.94
C GLU A 152 9.00 10.96 4.44
N ILE A 153 8.15 11.65 3.66
CA ILE A 153 7.89 11.33 2.26
C ILE A 153 8.59 12.31 1.35
N THR A 154 9.42 11.80 0.44
CA THR A 154 10.02 12.54 -0.67
C THR A 154 9.54 11.95 -1.99
N THR A 155 8.76 12.71 -2.75
CA THR A 155 8.28 12.29 -4.07
C THR A 155 9.45 12.17 -5.05
N ILE A 156 9.43 11.13 -5.87
CA ILE A 156 10.38 10.89 -6.96
C ILE A 156 9.67 11.25 -8.26
N ASP A 157 10.23 12.21 -8.99
CA ASP A 157 9.69 12.62 -10.30
C ASP A 157 10.04 11.55 -11.35
N CYS A 158 9.14 10.59 -11.46
CA CYS A 158 9.23 9.48 -12.40
C CYS A 158 7.81 9.10 -12.87
N ASN A 159 7.60 9.21 -14.18
CA ASN A 159 6.30 8.92 -14.82
C ASN A 159 6.31 7.58 -15.58
N ARG A 160 7.26 6.67 -15.27
CA ARG A 160 7.32 5.37 -15.94
C ARG A 160 6.16 4.49 -15.52
N GLU A 161 5.40 4.02 -16.48
CA GLU A 161 4.46 2.93 -16.28
C GLU A 161 5.17 1.61 -16.57
N MET A 162 5.25 0.73 -15.58
CA MET A 162 5.92 -0.57 -15.69
C MET A 162 4.95 -1.68 -15.34
N GLY A 163 4.98 -2.76 -16.13
CA GLY A 163 4.19 -3.96 -15.92
C GLY A 163 4.73 -4.80 -14.77
N LEU A 164 3.81 -5.42 -14.04
CA LEU A 164 4.09 -6.22 -12.85
C LEU A 164 3.22 -7.47 -12.84
N VAL A 165 3.81 -8.56 -12.42
CA VAL A 165 3.09 -9.78 -12.06
C VAL A 165 3.25 -10.07 -10.57
N PHE A 166 2.19 -10.55 -9.94
CA PHE A 166 2.10 -10.81 -8.51
C PHE A 166 1.67 -12.23 -8.23
N ILE A 167 2.19 -12.81 -7.15
CA ILE A 167 1.66 -14.04 -6.56
C ILE A 167 1.32 -13.74 -5.10
N CYS A 168 0.05 -13.92 -4.74
CA CYS A 168 -0.44 -13.76 -3.38
C CYS A 168 -0.55 -15.11 -2.67
N THR A 169 -0.27 -15.11 -1.38
CA THR A 169 -0.53 -16.23 -0.48
C THR A 169 -1.12 -15.71 0.82
N ASP A 170 -1.45 -16.61 1.74
CA ASP A 170 -2.02 -16.24 3.04
C ASP A 170 -1.19 -15.18 3.74
N GLY A 171 -1.87 -14.18 4.28
CA GLY A 171 -1.25 -13.04 4.95
C GLY A 171 -0.51 -13.42 6.22
N ILE A 172 0.48 -12.62 6.58
CA ILE A 172 1.23 -12.75 7.82
C ILE A 172 1.02 -11.47 8.64
N LEU A 173 0.90 -11.63 9.95
CA LEU A 173 0.87 -10.47 10.85
C LEU A 173 2.20 -9.73 10.81
N THR A 174 2.18 -8.46 10.44
CA THR A 174 3.36 -7.58 10.34
C THR A 174 4.20 -7.61 11.61
N SER A 175 3.58 -7.58 12.80
CA SER A 175 4.27 -7.64 14.08
C SER A 175 5.10 -8.91 14.28
N LYS A 176 4.64 -10.07 13.78
CA LYS A 176 5.39 -11.33 13.84
C LYS A 176 6.62 -11.29 12.94
N VAL A 177 6.51 -10.66 11.76
CA VAL A 177 7.63 -10.52 10.81
C VAL A 177 8.72 -9.66 11.40
N TYR A 178 8.38 -8.49 11.96
CA TYR A 178 9.35 -7.62 12.63
C TYR A 178 9.97 -8.27 13.88
N ALA A 179 9.18 -8.94 14.71
CA ALA A 179 9.69 -9.65 15.88
C ALA A 179 10.67 -10.79 15.51
N LEU A 180 10.48 -11.43 14.35
CA LEU A 180 11.42 -12.42 13.85
C LEU A 180 12.65 -11.75 13.20
N TYR A 181 12.47 -10.62 12.51
CA TYR A 181 13.56 -9.80 11.99
C TYR A 181 14.53 -9.39 13.10
N ASP A 182 14.04 -8.98 14.27
CA ASP A 182 14.87 -8.61 15.43
C ASP A 182 15.76 -9.75 15.91
N LYS A 183 15.34 -11.00 15.67
CA LYS A 183 16.10 -12.21 16.06
C LYS A 183 17.07 -12.68 15.00
N LEU A 184 16.67 -12.62 13.72
CA LEU A 184 17.41 -13.19 12.60
C LEU A 184 18.30 -12.18 11.88
N GLY A 185 18.03 -10.88 12.04
CA GLY A 185 18.54 -9.84 11.17
C GLY A 185 17.90 -9.88 9.78
N GLY A 186 18.25 -8.92 8.95
CA GLY A 186 17.77 -8.78 7.57
C GLY A 186 18.82 -9.18 6.54
N ASP A 187 18.38 -9.19 5.29
CA ASP A 187 19.24 -9.27 4.12
C ASP A 187 19.99 -7.94 3.90
N ARG A 188 20.86 -7.92 2.88
CA ARG A 188 21.62 -6.71 2.55
C ARG A 188 20.67 -5.57 2.16
N ALA A 189 20.93 -4.38 2.71
CA ALA A 189 20.22 -3.16 2.34
C ALA A 189 20.44 -2.81 0.87
N VAL A 190 19.40 -2.27 0.23
CA VAL A 190 19.44 -1.72 -1.13
C VAL A 190 20.03 -0.32 -1.09
N ASP A 191 20.92 0.01 -2.02
CA ASP A 191 21.33 1.40 -2.27
C ASP A 191 20.16 2.16 -2.92
N ASN A 192 19.40 2.90 -2.10
CA ASN A 192 18.24 3.65 -2.55
C ASN A 192 18.59 4.83 -3.47
N ASP A 193 19.79 5.40 -3.35
CA ASP A 193 20.22 6.48 -4.23
C ASP A 193 20.53 5.93 -5.64
N LEU A 194 21.17 4.76 -5.71
CA LEU A 194 21.36 4.05 -6.99
C LEU A 194 20.01 3.63 -7.58
N LEU A 195 19.10 3.05 -6.76
CA LEU A 195 17.76 2.66 -7.21
C LEU A 195 17.02 3.83 -7.85
N ILE A 196 16.98 4.98 -7.15
CA ILE A 196 16.25 6.17 -7.62
C ILE A 196 16.87 6.72 -8.91
N ARG A 197 18.20 6.85 -8.98
CA ARG A 197 18.87 7.32 -10.20
C ARG A 197 18.57 6.39 -11.38
N SER A 198 18.70 5.09 -11.19
CA SER A 198 18.44 4.10 -12.26
C SER A 198 16.96 4.09 -12.68
N LEU A 199 16.04 4.23 -11.72
CA LEU A 199 14.60 4.33 -11.99
C LEU A 199 14.28 5.54 -12.89
N ILE A 200 14.83 6.71 -12.57
CA ILE A 200 14.61 7.95 -13.33
C ILE A 200 15.23 7.84 -14.73
N ASN A 201 16.44 7.29 -14.85
CA ASN A 201 17.14 7.15 -16.12
C ASN A 201 16.57 6.07 -17.04
N GLY A 202 15.72 5.19 -16.53
CA GLY A 202 15.20 4.07 -17.32
C GLY A 202 16.09 2.83 -17.31
N ASP A 203 17.11 2.81 -16.46
CA ASP A 203 18.03 1.70 -16.30
C ASP A 203 17.44 0.56 -15.45
N LYS A 204 18.11 -0.59 -15.42
CA LYS A 204 17.84 -1.64 -14.44
C LYS A 204 18.24 -1.14 -13.04
N PHE A 205 17.37 -1.35 -12.07
CA PHE A 205 17.58 -0.90 -10.69
C PHE A 205 17.55 -2.08 -9.70
N PRO A 206 18.27 -1.96 -8.57
CA PRO A 206 18.25 -2.99 -7.54
C PRO A 206 16.91 -3.04 -6.85
N LEU A 207 16.48 -4.25 -6.47
CA LEU A 207 15.30 -4.51 -5.64
C LEU A 207 15.74 -5.26 -4.38
N GLY A 208 14.97 -5.12 -3.29
CA GLY A 208 15.22 -5.90 -2.10
C GLY A 208 14.34 -5.51 -0.91
N ASN A 209 14.24 -6.44 0.03
CA ASN A 209 13.40 -6.26 1.21
C ASN A 209 14.05 -6.99 2.39
N MET A 210 14.53 -6.24 3.38
CA MET A 210 15.21 -6.79 4.56
C MET A 210 14.31 -7.70 5.42
N LEU A 211 12.99 -7.65 5.23
CA LEU A 211 12.03 -8.52 5.91
C LEU A 211 11.82 -9.86 5.19
N PHE A 212 12.36 -10.05 3.96
CA PHE A 212 12.10 -11.24 3.15
C PHE A 212 12.47 -12.54 3.88
N ARG A 213 13.66 -12.59 4.50
CA ARG A 213 14.12 -13.75 5.28
C ARG A 213 13.17 -14.10 6.42
N SER A 214 12.74 -13.11 7.18
CA SER A 214 11.83 -13.31 8.31
C SER A 214 10.43 -13.72 7.85
N ALA A 215 9.90 -13.07 6.82
CA ALA A 215 8.59 -13.41 6.26
C ALA A 215 8.58 -14.82 5.67
N SER A 216 9.59 -15.19 4.88
CA SER A 216 9.70 -16.52 4.27
C SER A 216 9.94 -17.63 5.31
N SER A 217 10.54 -17.33 6.45
CA SER A 217 10.66 -18.27 7.57
C SER A 217 9.33 -18.50 8.31
N LEU A 218 8.38 -17.58 8.21
CA LEU A 218 7.04 -17.71 8.79
C LEU A 218 6.02 -18.32 7.81
N ASN A 219 6.26 -18.19 6.51
CA ASN A 219 5.43 -18.75 5.45
C ASN A 219 6.31 -19.14 4.25
N ASP A 220 6.58 -20.45 4.13
CA ASP A 220 7.40 -21.02 3.06
C ASP A 220 6.87 -20.73 1.65
N SER A 221 5.56 -20.44 1.50
CA SER A 221 4.99 -20.11 0.20
C SER A 221 5.58 -18.84 -0.39
N ILE A 222 6.06 -17.90 0.43
CA ILE A 222 6.74 -16.68 -0.03
C ILE A 222 8.00 -17.05 -0.80
N LYS A 223 8.82 -17.93 -0.24
CA LYS A 223 10.06 -18.42 -0.88
C LYS A 223 9.74 -19.20 -2.16
N ARG A 224 8.78 -20.14 -2.10
CA ARG A 224 8.36 -20.90 -3.29
C ARG A 224 7.85 -20.00 -4.40
N ASN A 225 7.05 -18.98 -4.08
CA ASN A 225 6.53 -18.03 -5.06
C ASN A 225 7.65 -17.19 -5.68
N ALA A 226 8.65 -16.79 -4.92
CA ALA A 226 9.83 -16.11 -5.45
C ALA A 226 10.64 -17.02 -6.38
N GLU A 227 10.82 -18.30 -6.04
CA GLU A 227 11.48 -19.30 -6.89
C GLU A 227 10.68 -19.53 -8.20
N VAL A 228 9.35 -19.54 -8.15
CA VAL A 228 8.50 -19.65 -9.35
C VAL A 228 8.70 -18.46 -10.29
N LEU A 229 8.72 -17.23 -9.77
CA LEU A 229 8.99 -16.03 -10.59
C LEU A 229 10.41 -16.06 -11.17
N SER A 230 11.40 -16.49 -10.38
CA SER A 230 12.78 -16.68 -10.87
C SER A 230 12.85 -17.71 -12.01
N GLY A 231 12.07 -18.78 -11.93
CA GLY A 231 11.95 -19.81 -12.97
C GLY A 231 11.34 -19.30 -14.28
N LEU A 232 10.65 -18.15 -14.27
CA LEU A 232 10.22 -17.44 -15.47
C LEU A 232 11.29 -16.45 -16.01
N GLY A 233 12.48 -16.41 -15.40
CA GLY A 233 13.54 -15.46 -15.75
C GLY A 233 13.34 -14.06 -15.16
N LEU A 234 12.39 -13.89 -14.24
CA LEU A 234 12.07 -12.62 -13.62
C LEU A 234 12.86 -12.44 -12.31
N THR A 235 13.04 -11.18 -11.89
CA THR A 235 13.65 -10.84 -10.59
C THR A 235 12.57 -10.60 -9.56
N PRO A 236 12.34 -11.55 -8.61
CA PRO A 236 11.27 -11.40 -7.62
C PRO A 236 11.65 -10.42 -6.51
N ASN A 237 10.65 -9.76 -5.96
CA ASN A 237 10.75 -9.01 -4.72
C ASN A 237 9.47 -9.20 -3.89
N MET A 238 9.52 -8.91 -2.59
CA MET A 238 8.37 -8.95 -1.68
C MET A 238 7.95 -7.54 -1.30
N THR A 239 6.64 -7.27 -1.24
CA THR A 239 6.13 -5.97 -0.80
C THR A 239 5.78 -5.96 0.69
N GLY A 240 6.13 -4.87 1.37
CA GLY A 240 5.86 -4.69 2.81
C GLY A 240 6.46 -5.81 3.66
N SER A 241 5.73 -6.23 4.67
CA SER A 241 6.06 -7.41 5.49
C SER A 241 5.66 -8.74 4.84
N GLY A 242 5.29 -8.72 3.57
CA GLY A 242 4.74 -9.87 2.86
C GLY A 242 3.21 -9.95 3.07
N SER A 243 2.57 -10.94 2.54
CA SER A 243 3.05 -12.18 1.90
C SER A 243 3.18 -12.10 0.37
N THR A 244 2.77 -10.99 -0.26
CA THR A 244 2.76 -10.86 -1.72
C THR A 244 4.18 -10.73 -2.27
N VAL A 245 4.50 -11.59 -3.24
CA VAL A 245 5.73 -11.52 -4.04
C VAL A 245 5.37 -11.02 -5.43
N TYR A 246 6.23 -10.22 -6.02
CA TYR A 246 6.01 -9.63 -7.33
C TYR A 246 7.31 -9.59 -8.15
N ALA A 247 7.18 -9.39 -9.45
CA ALA A 247 8.29 -9.07 -10.34
C ALA A 247 7.85 -8.08 -11.43
N PHE A 248 8.78 -7.27 -11.91
CA PHE A 248 8.59 -6.48 -13.12
C PHE A 248 8.70 -7.39 -14.35
N THR A 249 7.86 -7.14 -15.35
CA THR A 249 7.79 -7.93 -16.59
C THR A 249 7.27 -7.09 -17.75
N ASP A 250 7.70 -7.44 -18.97
CA ASP A 250 7.21 -6.83 -20.21
C ASP A 250 5.89 -7.48 -20.69
N ASP A 251 5.52 -8.66 -20.16
CA ASP A 251 4.29 -9.39 -20.47
C ASP A 251 3.45 -9.70 -19.22
N PRO A 252 2.95 -8.66 -18.50
CA PRO A 252 2.29 -8.86 -17.21
C PRO A 252 1.02 -9.73 -17.31
N ILE A 253 0.28 -9.62 -18.40
CA ILE A 253 -0.95 -10.39 -18.62
C ILE A 253 -0.63 -11.86 -18.89
N GLY A 254 0.31 -12.13 -19.79
CA GLY A 254 0.73 -13.49 -20.14
C GLY A 254 1.38 -14.20 -18.95
N ASP A 255 2.23 -13.52 -18.19
CA ASP A 255 2.84 -14.09 -16.99
C ASP A 255 1.80 -14.43 -15.91
N ALA A 256 0.85 -13.53 -15.67
CA ALA A 256 -0.24 -13.81 -14.72
C ALA A 256 -1.07 -15.02 -15.14
N ASN A 257 -1.38 -15.16 -16.44
CA ASN A 257 -2.12 -16.31 -16.95
C ASN A 257 -1.31 -17.60 -16.81
N ARG A 258 -0.03 -17.61 -17.20
CA ARG A 258 0.87 -18.78 -17.01
C ARG A 258 0.96 -19.23 -15.54
N LEU A 259 0.94 -18.29 -14.61
CA LEU A 259 0.95 -18.61 -13.18
C LEU A 259 -0.39 -19.15 -12.69
N ARG A 260 -1.51 -18.61 -13.17
CA ARG A 260 -2.87 -19.12 -12.85
C ARG A 260 -3.09 -20.54 -13.37
N GLU A 261 -2.58 -20.86 -14.56
CA GLU A 261 -2.61 -22.22 -15.13
C GLU A 261 -1.86 -23.23 -14.25
N LYS A 262 -0.86 -22.77 -13.48
CA LYS A 262 -0.16 -23.57 -12.45
C LYS A 262 -0.89 -23.61 -11.10
N GLY A 263 -2.12 -23.08 -11.01
CA GLY A 263 -2.93 -23.06 -9.79
C GLY A 263 -2.52 -21.99 -8.77
N LEU A 264 -1.72 -20.98 -9.17
CA LEU A 264 -1.28 -19.93 -8.28
C LEU A 264 -2.28 -18.75 -8.27
N ASN A 265 -2.46 -18.13 -7.10
CA ASN A 265 -3.23 -16.90 -6.98
C ASN A 265 -2.41 -15.73 -7.51
N ALA A 266 -2.43 -15.56 -8.83
CA ALA A 266 -1.63 -14.57 -9.54
C ALA A 266 -2.50 -13.51 -10.21
N PHE A 267 -1.99 -12.29 -10.25
CA PHE A 267 -2.61 -11.15 -10.93
C PHE A 267 -1.52 -10.22 -11.50
N TYR A 268 -1.93 -9.28 -12.31
CA TYR A 268 -1.03 -8.28 -12.89
C TYR A 268 -1.47 -6.87 -12.53
N ALA A 269 -0.54 -5.94 -12.59
CA ALA A 269 -0.79 -4.52 -12.46
C ALA A 269 0.26 -3.72 -13.24
N PHE A 270 0.03 -2.40 -13.25
CA PHE A 270 0.98 -1.42 -13.74
C PHE A 270 1.27 -0.40 -12.64
N THR A 271 2.45 0.17 -12.62
CA THR A 271 2.74 1.29 -11.71
C THR A 271 1.87 2.51 -12.06
N LYS A 272 1.58 3.35 -11.06
CA LYS A 272 0.71 4.53 -11.21
C LYS A 272 1.39 5.80 -10.67
N PRO A 273 1.16 6.97 -11.29
CA PRO A 273 1.76 8.23 -10.85
C PRO A 273 1.02 8.88 -9.67
N SER A 274 -0.12 8.33 -9.24
CA SER A 274 -0.95 8.87 -8.15
C SER A 274 -1.42 7.80 -7.20
N GLY A 275 -1.85 8.19 -5.99
CA GLY A 275 -2.42 7.28 -4.99
C GLY A 275 -3.93 7.13 -5.12
N ILE A 276 -4.61 8.13 -5.69
CA ILE A 276 -6.07 8.14 -5.82
C ILE A 276 -6.52 8.62 -7.20
N GLU A 277 -7.74 8.23 -7.57
CA GLU A 277 -8.47 8.70 -8.76
C GLU A 277 -9.94 8.88 -8.41
N PHE A 278 -10.47 10.08 -8.59
CA PHE A 278 -11.91 10.33 -8.43
C PHE A 278 -12.69 9.82 -9.66
N LEU A 279 -13.85 9.13 -9.39
CA LEU A 279 -14.72 8.52 -10.40
C LEU A 279 -15.97 9.35 -10.66
#